data_9242708f5d7bbb9dd3cda82ffe1514b9
#
_entry.id   9242708f5d7bbb9dd3cda82ffe1514b9
#
_cell.length_a   1.000
_cell.length_b   1.000
_cell.length_c   1.000
_cell.angle_alpha   90.00
_cell.angle_beta   90.00
_cell.angle_gamma   90.00
#
_symmetry.space_group_name_H-M   'P 1'
#
loop_
_entity.id
_entity.type
_entity.pdbx_description
1 polymer ?
#
loop_
_entity_poly.entity_id
_entity_poly.type
_entity_poly.pdbx_seq_one_letter_code
_entity_poly.pdbx_strand_id
1 'polypeptide(L)'
;MPTDDQKLVVRCLMMSIDGFAAGENQRQEQPFGDNVEGFTDWMFATRAGNEMLGIDGGEENDDDPYVRHSFDGIGAVILGRNMFTTSRGPWTDDGWKGWWGPNPPYHAPTFVLTHHEREDLPMEGGTTFHFATGGIEDTLERAFAAADGTHVRLMGGANVVRQYLSAGLIDELHVVQVPMLIGAGERVFPESSPPPGYRCVDHTATDAVVHLRFERR
;
A
#
# COMPACT_ATOMS: atom_id res chain seq x y z
N MET A 1 -15.96 12.28 11.74
CA MET A 1 -14.75 13.13 11.53
C MET A 1 -13.59 12.47 12.25
N PRO A 2 -12.38 12.46 11.65
CA PRO A 2 -11.22 11.92 12.35
C PRO A 2 -11.00 12.68 13.67
N THR A 3 -10.46 11.98 14.66
CA THR A 3 -9.96 12.65 15.88
C THR A 3 -8.67 13.38 15.55
N ASP A 4 -8.27 14.38 16.34
CA ASP A 4 -7.07 15.20 16.07
C ASP A 4 -5.76 14.38 15.98
N ASP A 5 -5.75 13.16 16.52
CA ASP A 5 -4.59 12.27 16.54
C ASP A 5 -4.58 11.21 15.42
N GLN A 6 -5.69 11.02 14.69
CA GLN A 6 -5.77 10.05 13.60
C GLN A 6 -5.05 10.57 12.35
N LYS A 7 -4.26 9.72 11.71
CA LYS A 7 -3.49 10.05 10.51
C LYS A 7 -3.75 9.07 9.37
N LEU A 8 -3.71 9.57 8.13
CA LEU A 8 -3.54 8.73 6.95
C LEU A 8 -2.06 8.56 6.67
N VAL A 9 -1.55 7.35 6.81
CA VAL A 9 -0.14 7.03 6.66
C VAL A 9 0.11 6.10 5.50
N VAL A 10 1.18 6.34 4.75
CA VAL A 10 1.71 5.42 3.75
C VAL A 10 3.00 4.84 4.31
N ARG A 11 3.10 3.52 4.39
CA ARG A 11 4.29 2.84 4.90
C ARG A 11 4.78 1.80 3.90
N CYS A 12 6.10 1.76 3.70
CA CYS A 12 6.77 0.83 2.78
C CYS A 12 6.24 0.90 1.34
N LEU A 13 5.98 2.11 0.82
CA LEU A 13 5.64 2.29 -0.58
C LEU A 13 6.88 2.10 -1.44
N MET A 14 6.99 0.99 -2.13
CA MET A 14 8.11 0.69 -3.01
C MET A 14 8.09 1.58 -4.26
N MET A 15 9.27 2.05 -4.65
CA MET A 15 9.45 2.88 -5.83
C MET A 15 10.83 2.62 -6.44
N SER A 16 10.92 2.42 -7.75
CA SER A 16 12.17 2.38 -8.48
C SER A 16 12.88 3.74 -8.51
N ILE A 17 14.15 3.78 -8.88
CA ILE A 17 14.91 5.04 -9.01
C ILE A 17 14.24 6.00 -10.02
N ASP A 18 13.66 5.47 -11.08
CA ASP A 18 12.94 6.23 -12.09
C ASP A 18 11.46 6.53 -11.76
N GLY A 19 11.02 6.22 -10.53
CA GLY A 19 9.77 6.70 -9.96
C GLY A 19 8.53 5.84 -10.19
N PHE A 20 8.69 4.55 -10.51
CA PHE A 20 7.58 3.62 -10.73
C PHE A 20 7.38 2.69 -9.52
N ALA A 21 6.12 2.41 -9.17
CA ALA A 21 5.72 1.41 -8.17
C ALA A 21 5.31 0.08 -8.80
N ALA A 22 5.17 0.03 -10.10
CA ALA A 22 4.88 -1.17 -10.88
C ALA A 22 5.23 -0.91 -12.35
N GLY A 23 5.56 -1.96 -13.08
CA GLY A 23 5.74 -1.95 -14.52
C GLY A 23 4.40 -1.98 -15.28
N GLU A 24 4.50 -2.07 -16.60
CA GLU A 24 3.36 -2.29 -17.49
C GLU A 24 2.85 -3.74 -17.41
N ASN A 25 1.72 -4.01 -18.03
CA ASN A 25 1.17 -5.36 -18.21
C ASN A 25 0.99 -6.16 -16.90
N GLN A 26 0.52 -5.48 -15.84
CA GLN A 26 0.16 -6.16 -14.59
C GLN A 26 -0.88 -7.25 -14.84
N ARG A 27 -0.60 -8.47 -14.37
CA ARG A 27 -1.43 -9.66 -14.54
C ARG A 27 -1.36 -10.55 -13.30
N GLN A 28 -2.24 -11.52 -13.20
CA GLN A 28 -2.36 -12.35 -11.98
C GLN A 28 -1.06 -13.09 -11.63
N GLU A 29 -0.33 -13.57 -12.62
CA GLU A 29 0.96 -14.25 -12.44
C GLU A 29 2.13 -13.28 -12.16
N GLN A 30 1.93 -12.00 -12.44
CA GLN A 30 2.94 -10.95 -12.30
C GLN A 30 2.29 -9.62 -11.86
N PRO A 31 1.92 -9.50 -10.57
CA PRO A 31 1.11 -8.40 -10.06
C PRO A 31 1.78 -7.03 -10.16
N PHE A 32 3.10 -6.99 -10.17
CA PHE A 32 3.86 -5.77 -10.36
C PHE A 32 4.19 -5.45 -11.84
N GLY A 33 3.77 -6.30 -12.79
CA GLY A 33 4.00 -6.08 -14.22
C GLY A 33 5.41 -6.46 -14.69
N ASP A 34 5.81 -5.90 -15.82
CA ASP A 34 7.07 -6.22 -16.47
C ASP A 34 8.25 -5.42 -15.87
N ASN A 35 9.48 -5.91 -16.04
CA ASN A 35 10.75 -5.30 -15.61
C ASN A 35 10.86 -5.04 -14.09
N VAL A 36 10.31 -5.95 -13.29
CA VAL A 36 10.24 -5.82 -11.82
C VAL A 36 10.94 -6.96 -11.08
N GLU A 37 11.78 -7.72 -11.75
CA GLU A 37 12.55 -8.80 -11.11
C GLU A 37 13.41 -8.22 -9.99
N GLY A 38 13.23 -8.76 -8.78
CA GLY A 38 13.93 -8.29 -7.56
C GLY A 38 13.31 -7.07 -6.87
N PHE A 39 12.19 -6.52 -7.38
CA PHE A 39 11.57 -5.31 -6.80
C PHE A 39 11.11 -5.49 -5.34
N THR A 40 10.71 -6.70 -4.97
CA THR A 40 10.23 -7.05 -3.63
C THR A 40 11.25 -7.81 -2.78
N ASP A 41 12.43 -8.13 -3.32
CA ASP A 41 13.41 -9.01 -2.66
C ASP A 41 13.87 -8.46 -1.32
N TRP A 42 14.06 -7.15 -1.21
CA TRP A 42 14.43 -6.48 0.03
C TRP A 42 13.44 -6.78 1.18
N MET A 43 12.14 -6.80 0.88
CA MET A 43 11.09 -7.05 1.87
C MET A 43 11.04 -8.52 2.27
N PHE A 44 11.11 -9.43 1.31
CA PHE A 44 11.07 -10.87 1.56
C PHE A 44 12.44 -11.45 2.01
N ALA A 45 13.52 -10.68 1.98
CA ALA A 45 14.76 -11.02 2.68
C ALA A 45 14.63 -10.83 4.20
N THR A 46 13.65 -10.02 4.67
CA THR A 46 13.42 -9.80 6.11
C THR A 46 12.61 -10.93 6.73
N ARG A 47 12.80 -11.15 8.05
CA ARG A 47 11.97 -12.10 8.81
C ARG A 47 10.51 -11.64 8.84
N ALA A 48 10.25 -10.36 9.07
CA ALA A 48 8.90 -9.80 9.09
C ALA A 48 8.16 -9.99 7.76
N GLY A 49 8.84 -9.86 6.62
CA GLY A 49 8.25 -10.10 5.31
C GLY A 49 7.85 -11.56 5.08
N ASN A 50 8.65 -12.51 5.59
CA ASN A 50 8.30 -13.93 5.54
C ASN A 50 7.13 -14.26 6.49
N GLU A 51 7.12 -13.70 7.70
CA GLU A 51 6.03 -13.85 8.66
C GLU A 51 4.68 -13.36 8.07
N MET A 52 4.68 -12.26 7.28
CA MET A 52 3.48 -11.79 6.57
C MET A 52 2.94 -12.80 5.55
N LEU A 53 3.80 -13.65 4.99
CA LEU A 53 3.41 -14.75 4.09
C LEU A 53 3.05 -16.04 4.84
N GLY A 54 3.23 -16.08 6.16
CA GLY A 54 3.02 -17.27 6.97
C GLY A 54 4.08 -18.36 6.72
N ILE A 55 5.29 -17.97 6.31
CA ILE A 55 6.41 -18.89 6.06
C ILE A 55 7.59 -18.61 6.99
N ASP A 56 8.36 -19.64 7.30
CA ASP A 56 9.62 -19.50 8.03
C ASP A 56 10.71 -19.00 7.09
N GLY A 57 11.58 -18.11 7.58
CA GLY A 57 12.72 -17.61 6.81
C GLY A 57 13.01 -16.13 7.03
N GLY A 58 13.86 -15.58 6.17
CA GLY A 58 14.31 -14.20 6.26
C GLY A 58 15.24 -13.93 7.46
N GLU A 59 15.79 -12.74 7.49
CA GLU A 59 16.73 -12.28 8.50
C GLU A 59 16.22 -11.03 9.22
N GLU A 60 16.64 -10.81 10.45
CA GLU A 60 16.49 -9.53 11.14
C GLU A 60 17.63 -8.59 10.69
N ASN A 61 17.53 -8.14 9.43
CA ASN A 61 18.45 -7.16 8.84
C ASN A 61 17.97 -5.72 9.12
N ASP A 62 18.68 -4.73 8.58
CA ASP A 62 18.36 -3.30 8.79
C ASP A 62 17.01 -2.88 8.20
N ASP A 63 16.42 -3.67 7.29
CA ASP A 63 15.11 -3.43 6.69
C ASP A 63 13.96 -4.05 7.51
N ASP A 64 14.24 -5.09 8.33
CA ASP A 64 13.21 -5.83 9.09
C ASP A 64 12.34 -4.93 9.99
N PRO A 65 12.88 -3.94 10.73
CA PRO A 65 12.07 -3.06 11.56
C PRO A 65 11.03 -2.26 10.76
N TYR A 66 11.35 -1.83 9.53
CA TYR A 66 10.41 -1.08 8.68
C TYR A 66 9.23 -1.93 8.22
N VAL A 67 9.48 -3.19 7.89
CA VAL A 67 8.43 -4.14 7.50
C VAL A 67 7.60 -4.52 8.73
N ARG A 68 8.25 -4.89 9.83
CA ARG A 68 7.61 -5.31 11.09
C ARG A 68 6.66 -4.26 11.64
N HIS A 69 7.10 -3.01 11.73
CA HIS A 69 6.30 -1.91 12.28
C HIS A 69 5.35 -1.27 11.27
N SER A 70 5.23 -1.83 10.08
CA SER A 70 4.41 -1.22 9.02
C SER A 70 2.91 -1.21 9.32
N PHE A 71 2.43 -2.06 10.24
CA PHE A 71 1.05 -2.13 10.72
C PHE A 71 0.85 -1.62 12.16
N ASP A 72 1.89 -1.13 12.82
CA ASP A 72 1.76 -0.63 14.19
C ASP A 72 0.82 0.57 14.27
N GLY A 73 -0.17 0.49 15.17
CA GLY A 73 -1.17 1.54 15.37
C GLY A 73 -2.14 1.73 14.20
N ILE A 74 -2.29 0.72 13.33
CA ILE A 74 -3.22 0.75 12.18
C ILE A 74 -4.50 0.02 12.55
N GLY A 75 -5.64 0.72 12.47
CA GLY A 75 -6.97 0.15 12.72
C GLY A 75 -7.81 -0.04 11.45
N ALA A 76 -7.42 0.56 10.32
CA ALA A 76 -8.04 0.30 9.04
C ALA A 76 -7.04 0.48 7.89
N VAL A 77 -7.34 -0.13 6.75
CA VAL A 77 -6.50 -0.12 5.56
C VAL A 77 -7.29 0.38 4.36
N ILE A 78 -6.64 1.16 3.49
CA ILE A 78 -7.18 1.53 2.18
C ILE A 78 -6.24 1.01 1.09
N LEU A 79 -6.79 0.42 0.05
CA LEU A 79 -6.04 0.02 -1.14
C LEU A 79 -6.86 0.21 -2.42
N GLY A 80 -6.18 0.40 -3.51
CA GLY A 80 -6.82 0.47 -4.82
C GLY A 80 -7.16 -0.93 -5.36
N ARG A 81 -8.13 -1.00 -6.26
CA ARG A 81 -8.55 -2.26 -6.87
C ARG A 81 -7.39 -3.09 -7.45
N ASN A 82 -6.38 -2.44 -8.04
CA ASN A 82 -5.22 -3.14 -8.60
C ASN A 82 -4.38 -3.90 -7.57
N MET A 83 -4.45 -3.49 -6.29
CA MET A 83 -3.83 -4.23 -5.19
C MET A 83 -4.71 -5.37 -4.67
N PHE A 84 -5.94 -5.48 -5.12
CA PHE A 84 -6.81 -6.62 -4.82
C PHE A 84 -6.88 -7.60 -5.99
N THR A 85 -6.96 -7.10 -7.23
CA THR A 85 -7.05 -7.92 -8.47
C THR A 85 -6.59 -7.11 -9.68
N THR A 86 -6.11 -7.79 -10.71
CA THR A 86 -5.86 -7.20 -12.02
C THR A 86 -7.09 -7.20 -12.92
N SER A 87 -8.18 -7.86 -12.53
CA SER A 87 -9.45 -7.87 -13.26
C SER A 87 -10.06 -6.48 -13.37
N ARG A 88 -10.59 -6.14 -14.53
CA ARG A 88 -11.22 -4.85 -14.84
C ARG A 88 -12.73 -5.00 -15.08
N GLY A 89 -13.46 -3.86 -15.03
CA GLY A 89 -14.91 -3.84 -15.23
C GLY A 89 -15.71 -4.39 -14.05
N PRO A 90 -16.96 -4.82 -14.26
CA PRO A 90 -17.77 -5.46 -13.22
C PRO A 90 -17.06 -6.65 -12.57
N TRP A 91 -17.39 -6.93 -11.32
CA TRP A 91 -16.86 -8.10 -10.62
C TRP A 91 -17.35 -9.40 -11.26
N THR A 92 -16.43 -10.34 -11.44
CA THR A 92 -16.73 -11.74 -11.80
C THR A 92 -16.66 -12.57 -10.54
N ASP A 93 -17.55 -13.55 -10.42
CA ASP A 93 -17.50 -14.54 -9.32
C ASP A 93 -16.55 -15.67 -9.73
N ASP A 94 -15.26 -15.38 -9.70
CA ASP A 94 -14.16 -16.29 -10.06
C ASP A 94 -13.48 -16.90 -8.82
N GLY A 95 -14.03 -16.66 -7.63
CA GLY A 95 -13.49 -17.14 -6.36
C GLY A 95 -12.24 -16.37 -5.89
N TRP A 96 -11.82 -15.33 -6.60
CA TRP A 96 -10.63 -14.54 -6.23
C TRP A 96 -10.86 -13.74 -4.94
N LYS A 97 -9.94 -13.91 -3.98
CA LYS A 97 -9.99 -13.31 -2.63
C LYS A 97 -8.83 -12.35 -2.33
N GLY A 98 -8.09 -11.92 -3.34
CA GLY A 98 -6.90 -11.10 -3.19
C GLY A 98 -5.59 -11.90 -3.23
N TRP A 99 -4.47 -11.19 -3.25
CA TRP A 99 -3.14 -11.75 -3.45
C TRP A 99 -2.59 -12.55 -2.26
N TRP A 100 -3.12 -12.29 -1.06
CA TRP A 100 -2.62 -12.86 0.19
C TRP A 100 -3.33 -14.15 0.60
N GLY A 101 -4.19 -14.69 -0.24
CA GLY A 101 -4.94 -15.90 0.07
C GLY A 101 -5.99 -15.72 1.18
N PRO A 102 -6.31 -16.78 1.95
CA PRO A 102 -7.44 -16.77 2.88
C PRO A 102 -7.22 -15.92 4.14
N ASN A 103 -5.98 -15.69 4.54
CA ASN A 103 -5.62 -14.94 5.76
C ASN A 103 -4.71 -13.74 5.43
N PRO A 104 -5.24 -12.63 4.89
CA PRO A 104 -4.44 -11.45 4.58
C PRO A 104 -3.82 -10.83 5.84
N PRO A 105 -2.60 -10.25 5.75
CA PRO A 105 -1.86 -9.73 6.90
C PRO A 105 -2.39 -8.40 7.46
N TYR A 106 -3.55 -7.95 7.02
CA TYR A 106 -4.14 -6.68 7.44
C TYR A 106 -4.81 -6.75 8.81
N HIS A 107 -5.50 -7.85 9.12
CA HIS A 107 -6.23 -8.11 10.38
C HIS A 107 -7.13 -6.95 10.82
N ALA A 108 -7.65 -6.17 9.88
CA ALA A 108 -8.42 -4.96 10.08
C ALA A 108 -9.43 -4.73 8.94
N PRO A 109 -10.46 -3.88 9.13
CA PRO A 109 -11.30 -3.39 8.05
C PRO A 109 -10.45 -2.83 6.91
N THR A 110 -10.63 -3.35 5.68
CA THR A 110 -9.80 -3.03 4.52
C THR A 110 -10.69 -2.55 3.38
N PHE A 111 -10.55 -1.27 3.02
CA PHE A 111 -11.37 -0.62 2.00
C PHE A 111 -10.69 -0.71 0.63
N VAL A 112 -11.36 -1.35 -0.32
CA VAL A 112 -10.91 -1.49 -1.71
C VAL A 112 -11.60 -0.41 -2.56
N LEU A 113 -10.86 0.61 -2.97
CA LEU A 113 -11.35 1.65 -3.89
C LEU A 113 -11.62 1.06 -5.28
N THR A 114 -12.86 1.18 -5.72
CA THR A 114 -13.35 0.60 -6.99
C THR A 114 -14.49 1.43 -7.55
N HIS A 115 -14.83 1.23 -8.85
CA HIS A 115 -16.00 1.84 -9.49
C HIS A 115 -17.20 0.90 -9.56
N HIS A 116 -17.08 -0.34 -9.08
CA HIS A 116 -18.11 -1.36 -9.15
C HIS A 116 -18.41 -1.88 -7.76
N GLU A 117 -19.69 -1.89 -7.41
CA GLU A 117 -20.16 -2.45 -6.14
C GLU A 117 -19.88 -3.96 -6.04
N ARG A 118 -19.58 -4.41 -4.85
CA ARG A 118 -19.43 -5.81 -4.47
C ARG A 118 -19.81 -5.93 -3.00
N GLU A 119 -20.38 -7.08 -2.62
CA GLU A 119 -20.63 -7.39 -1.21
C GLU A 119 -19.30 -7.50 -0.42
N ASP A 120 -19.36 -7.17 0.85
CA ASP A 120 -18.23 -7.28 1.76
C ASP A 120 -17.71 -8.73 1.78
N LEU A 121 -16.40 -8.86 1.85
CA LEU A 121 -15.72 -10.16 1.82
C LEU A 121 -14.97 -10.36 3.14
N PRO A 122 -15.56 -11.07 4.12
CA PRO A 122 -14.87 -11.44 5.34
C PRO A 122 -13.81 -12.53 5.05
N MET A 123 -12.63 -12.35 5.66
CA MET A 123 -11.49 -13.22 5.53
C MET A 123 -11.10 -13.81 6.88
N GLU A 124 -10.26 -14.82 6.88
CA GLU A 124 -9.66 -15.34 8.11
C GLU A 124 -8.78 -14.27 8.79
N GLY A 125 -8.53 -14.40 10.09
CA GLY A 125 -7.65 -13.50 10.84
C GLY A 125 -8.19 -12.09 11.09
N GLY A 126 -9.48 -11.81 10.77
CA GLY A 126 -10.13 -10.55 11.10
C GLY A 126 -10.10 -9.47 10.03
N THR A 127 -9.51 -9.73 8.86
CA THR A 127 -9.63 -8.85 7.71
C THR A 127 -11.05 -8.93 7.11
N THR A 128 -11.67 -7.79 6.82
CA THR A 128 -12.87 -7.73 5.98
C THR A 128 -12.63 -6.74 4.85
N PHE A 129 -12.75 -7.18 3.61
CA PHE A 129 -12.70 -6.28 2.47
C PHE A 129 -14.06 -5.61 2.24
N HIS A 130 -14.08 -4.27 2.29
CA HIS A 130 -15.20 -3.41 1.97
C HIS A 130 -14.95 -2.75 0.61
N PHE A 131 -15.83 -2.95 -0.36
CA PHE A 131 -15.67 -2.40 -1.71
C PHE A 131 -16.28 -1.00 -1.78
N ALA A 132 -15.42 0.03 -1.79
CA ALA A 132 -15.82 1.43 -1.68
C ALA A 132 -15.91 2.10 -3.05
N THR A 133 -17.10 2.63 -3.41
CA THR A 133 -17.37 3.30 -4.68
C THR A 133 -17.57 4.82 -4.57
N GLY A 134 -17.54 5.37 -3.33
CA GLY A 134 -17.77 6.80 -3.05
C GLY A 134 -16.57 7.73 -3.30
N GLY A 135 -15.46 7.22 -3.84
CA GLY A 135 -14.24 8.01 -4.07
C GLY A 135 -13.34 8.10 -2.84
N ILE A 136 -12.26 8.90 -2.95
CA ILE A 136 -11.18 8.91 -1.94
C ILE A 136 -11.62 9.53 -0.61
N GLU A 137 -12.45 10.56 -0.63
CA GLU A 137 -12.84 11.31 0.58
C GLU A 137 -13.83 10.50 1.42
N ASP A 138 -14.91 9.96 0.80
CA ASP A 138 -15.87 9.07 1.45
C ASP A 138 -15.18 7.83 2.04
N THR A 139 -14.28 7.23 1.26
CA THR A 139 -13.53 6.04 1.70
C THR A 139 -12.65 6.36 2.90
N LEU A 140 -12.00 7.53 2.91
CA LEU A 140 -11.15 7.94 4.03
C LEU A 140 -11.98 8.18 5.31
N GLU A 141 -13.12 8.85 5.19
CA GLU A 141 -14.02 9.07 6.33
C GLU A 141 -14.49 7.75 6.93
N ARG A 142 -14.91 6.81 6.12
CA ARG A 142 -15.31 5.46 6.54
C ARG A 142 -14.17 4.69 7.19
N ALA A 143 -12.97 4.79 6.61
CA ALA A 143 -11.78 4.13 7.15
C ALA A 143 -11.38 4.70 8.52
N PHE A 144 -11.41 6.03 8.70
CA PHE A 144 -11.15 6.65 10.00
C PHE A 144 -12.19 6.23 11.05
N ALA A 145 -13.47 6.15 10.67
CA ALA A 145 -14.52 5.68 11.57
C ALA A 145 -14.28 4.20 11.98
N ALA A 146 -13.87 3.35 11.04
CA ALA A 146 -13.58 1.94 11.31
C ALA A 146 -12.28 1.74 12.11
N ALA A 147 -11.32 2.65 12.00
CA ALA A 147 -10.04 2.60 12.72
C ALA A 147 -10.14 2.92 14.21
N ASP A 148 -11.30 3.38 14.69
CA ASP A 148 -11.64 3.60 16.11
C ASP A 148 -10.55 4.34 16.91
N GLY A 149 -10.14 5.51 16.40
CA GLY A 149 -9.14 6.38 17.02
C GLY A 149 -7.68 6.05 16.69
N THR A 150 -7.40 4.94 15.99
CA THR A 150 -6.06 4.61 15.49
C THR A 150 -5.86 5.11 14.05
N HIS A 151 -4.68 4.89 13.46
CA HIS A 151 -4.35 5.39 12.13
C HIS A 151 -4.97 4.55 11.01
N VAL A 152 -5.08 5.15 9.82
CA VAL A 152 -5.44 4.47 8.58
C VAL A 152 -4.19 4.33 7.72
N ARG A 153 -3.91 3.11 7.23
CA ARG A 153 -2.81 2.86 6.30
C ARG A 153 -3.31 2.84 4.86
N LEU A 154 -2.74 3.71 4.03
CA LEU A 154 -2.90 3.64 2.58
C LEU A 154 -1.80 2.75 1.99
N MET A 155 -2.18 1.58 1.49
CA MET A 155 -1.25 0.57 0.95
C MET A 155 -0.78 0.89 -0.48
N GLY A 156 -1.65 1.54 -1.28
CA GLY A 156 -1.42 1.75 -2.70
C GLY A 156 -2.62 1.27 -3.55
N GLY A 157 -2.57 0.91 -4.91
CA GLY A 157 -1.40 1.17 -5.78
C GLY A 157 -1.13 2.63 -6.10
N ALA A 158 -0.17 2.86 -6.98
CA ALA A 158 0.33 4.19 -7.31
C ALA A 158 -0.77 5.20 -7.67
N ASN A 159 -1.75 4.80 -8.46
CA ASN A 159 -2.86 5.70 -8.83
C ASN A 159 -3.63 6.22 -7.61
N VAL A 160 -3.95 5.35 -6.65
CA VAL A 160 -4.68 5.75 -5.45
C VAL A 160 -3.80 6.64 -4.56
N VAL A 161 -2.52 6.29 -4.39
CA VAL A 161 -1.57 7.16 -3.66
C VAL A 161 -1.48 8.55 -4.30
N ARG A 162 -1.40 8.64 -5.64
CA ARG A 162 -1.39 9.94 -6.35
C ARG A 162 -2.64 10.77 -6.10
N GLN A 163 -3.82 10.15 -6.06
CA GLN A 163 -5.07 10.86 -5.76
C GLN A 163 -5.05 11.47 -4.35
N TYR A 164 -4.69 10.69 -3.34
CA TYR A 164 -4.59 11.16 -1.95
C TYR A 164 -3.47 12.19 -1.77
N LEU A 165 -2.31 12.02 -2.45
CA LEU A 165 -1.23 13.02 -2.47
C LEU A 165 -1.68 14.35 -3.08
N SER A 166 -2.35 14.30 -4.24
CA SER A 166 -2.83 15.49 -4.93
C SER A 166 -3.90 16.24 -4.13
N ALA A 167 -4.71 15.52 -3.36
CA ALA A 167 -5.70 16.09 -2.45
C ALA A 167 -5.08 16.59 -1.12
N GLY A 168 -3.78 16.35 -0.86
CA GLY A 168 -3.11 16.75 0.38
C GLY A 168 -3.60 16.00 1.62
N LEU A 169 -4.09 14.77 1.44
CA LEU A 169 -4.73 13.99 2.50
C LEU A 169 -3.77 13.06 3.26
N ILE A 170 -2.59 12.79 2.72
CA ILE A 170 -1.59 11.92 3.37
C ILE A 170 -0.83 12.74 4.41
N ASP A 171 -0.77 12.29 5.66
CA ASP A 171 -0.05 12.95 6.75
C ASP A 171 1.41 12.51 6.81
N GLU A 172 1.67 11.21 6.66
CA GLU A 172 3.01 10.61 6.66
C GLU A 172 3.19 9.70 5.44
N LEU A 173 4.32 9.86 4.75
CA LEU A 173 4.67 9.08 3.57
C LEU A 173 6.05 8.47 3.75
N HIS A 174 6.11 7.14 3.79
CA HIS A 174 7.36 6.38 3.76
C HIS A 174 7.49 5.68 2.41
N VAL A 175 8.47 6.14 1.64
CA VAL A 175 8.87 5.57 0.34
C VAL A 175 10.11 4.71 0.53
N VAL A 176 10.11 3.53 -0.05
CA VAL A 176 11.27 2.64 -0.14
C VAL A 176 11.78 2.68 -1.57
N GLN A 177 12.91 3.35 -1.77
CA GLN A 177 13.54 3.44 -3.08
C GLN A 177 14.39 2.21 -3.35
N VAL A 178 13.92 1.38 -4.28
CA VAL A 178 14.62 0.17 -4.73
C VAL A 178 15.62 0.55 -5.82
N PRO A 179 16.89 0.12 -5.75
CA PRO A 179 17.96 0.53 -6.65
C PRO A 179 17.87 -0.15 -8.03
N MET A 180 16.75 0.03 -8.71
CA MET A 180 16.49 -0.52 -10.04
C MET A 180 15.75 0.49 -10.93
N LEU A 181 15.70 0.22 -12.22
CA LEU A 181 14.94 0.98 -13.21
C LEU A 181 13.85 0.08 -13.79
N ILE A 182 12.60 0.57 -13.83
CA ILE A 182 11.46 -0.11 -14.43
C ILE A 182 11.21 0.38 -15.85
N GLY A 183 11.43 1.67 -16.11
CA GLY A 183 11.36 2.28 -17.44
C GLY A 183 9.98 2.76 -17.85
N ALA A 184 8.93 1.97 -17.59
CA ALA A 184 7.53 2.30 -17.90
C ALA A 184 6.58 1.64 -16.92
N GLY A 185 5.38 2.21 -16.73
CA GLY A 185 4.38 1.66 -15.84
C GLY A 185 3.69 2.68 -14.94
N GLU A 186 3.40 2.32 -13.70
CA GLU A 186 2.66 3.11 -12.73
C GLU A 186 3.58 4.01 -11.89
N ARG A 187 3.66 5.29 -12.25
CA ARG A 187 4.44 6.29 -11.48
C ARG A 187 3.82 6.55 -10.10
N VAL A 188 4.68 6.71 -9.11
CA VAL A 188 4.27 7.08 -7.73
C VAL A 188 3.85 8.55 -7.66
N PHE A 189 4.67 9.45 -8.21
CA PHE A 189 4.41 10.88 -8.17
C PHE A 189 3.78 11.40 -9.47
N PRO A 190 2.89 12.42 -9.40
CA PRO A 190 2.32 13.03 -10.59
C PRO A 190 3.39 13.81 -11.38
N GLU A 191 3.31 13.79 -12.71
CA GLU A 191 4.27 14.48 -13.57
C GLU A 191 4.10 16.01 -13.57
N SER A 192 2.88 16.49 -13.36
CA SER A 192 2.49 17.88 -13.62
C SER A 192 2.31 18.77 -12.38
N SER A 193 2.32 18.19 -11.19
CA SER A 193 2.16 18.94 -9.94
C SER A 193 2.89 18.24 -8.81
N PRO A 194 3.93 18.84 -8.25
CA PRO A 194 4.50 18.31 -7.02
C PRO A 194 3.42 18.30 -5.94
N PRO A 195 3.34 17.25 -5.10
CA PRO A 195 2.41 17.23 -4.00
C PRO A 195 2.69 18.42 -3.08
N PRO A 196 1.66 19.10 -2.58
CA PRO A 196 1.83 20.27 -1.73
C PRO A 196 2.54 19.89 -0.43
N GLY A 197 3.61 20.62 -0.11
CA GLY A 197 4.01 20.79 1.27
C GLY A 197 4.50 19.60 2.05
N TYR A 198 5.20 18.62 1.44
CA TYR A 198 5.92 17.58 2.19
C TYR A 198 7.37 18.01 2.48
N ARG A 199 7.89 17.57 3.62
CA ARG A 199 9.32 17.67 3.95
C ARG A 199 9.86 16.27 4.24
N CYS A 200 11.06 15.98 3.79
CA CYS A 200 11.79 14.80 4.24
C CYS A 200 12.21 15.02 5.69
N VAL A 201 11.81 14.12 6.58
CA VAL A 201 12.10 14.19 8.02
C VAL A 201 13.13 13.16 8.43
N ASP A 202 13.30 12.09 7.65
CA ASP A 202 14.26 11.03 7.90
C ASP A 202 14.64 10.31 6.60
N HIS A 203 15.86 9.80 6.54
CA HIS A 203 16.33 8.96 5.46
C HIS A 203 17.39 7.97 5.98
N THR A 204 17.30 6.73 5.51
CA THR A 204 18.24 5.67 5.88
C THR A 204 18.55 4.83 4.64
N ALA A 205 19.82 4.66 4.34
CA ALA A 205 20.29 3.70 3.35
C ALA A 205 20.67 2.41 4.05
N THR A 206 20.17 1.30 3.54
CA THR A 206 20.58 -0.06 3.92
C THR A 206 21.41 -0.68 2.79
N ASP A 207 21.80 -1.94 2.94
CA ASP A 207 22.49 -2.65 1.85
C ASP A 207 21.60 -2.90 0.62
N ALA A 208 20.26 -2.93 0.82
CA ALA A 208 19.31 -3.27 -0.24
C ALA A 208 18.55 -2.06 -0.82
N VAL A 209 18.15 -1.09 0.02
CA VAL A 209 17.24 -0.01 -0.38
C VAL A 209 17.55 1.31 0.33
N VAL A 210 16.83 2.37 -0.06
CA VAL A 210 16.82 3.64 0.69
C VAL A 210 15.41 3.90 1.22
N HIS A 211 15.28 4.05 2.53
CA HIS A 211 14.06 4.49 3.19
C HIS A 211 14.00 6.01 3.25
N LEU A 212 12.90 6.61 2.77
CA LEU A 212 12.66 8.05 2.77
C LEU A 212 11.34 8.33 3.49
N ARG A 213 11.37 9.09 4.58
CA ARG A 213 10.18 9.46 5.35
C ARG A 213 9.87 10.92 5.18
N PHE A 214 8.63 11.20 4.85
CA PHE A 214 8.11 12.54 4.63
C PHE A 214 6.91 12.79 5.54
N GLU A 215 6.77 14.02 5.99
CA GLU A 215 5.60 14.53 6.70
C GLU A 215 4.99 15.71 5.94
N ARG A 216 3.68 15.84 6.01
CA ARG A 216 2.97 17.01 5.52
C ARG A 216 3.33 18.24 6.39
N ARG A 217 3.52 19.40 5.73
CA ARG A 217 3.79 20.68 6.40
C ARG A 217 2.52 21.34 6.90
#